data_8a8c426466f4f265306f3e449b02c4f5
#
_entry.id   8a8c426466f4f265306f3e449b02c4f5
#
_cell.length_a   1.000
_cell.length_b   1.000
_cell.length_c   1.000
_cell.angle_alpha   90.00
_cell.angle_beta   90.00
_cell.angle_gamma   90.00
#
_symmetry.space_group_name_H-M   'P 1'
#
loop_
_entity.id
_entity.type
_entity.pdbx_description
1 polymer ?
#
loop_
_entity_poly.entity_id
_entity_poly.type
_entity_poly.pdbx_seq_one_letter_code
_entity_poly.pdbx_strand_id
1 'polypeptide(L)'
;MLQFLKIRNLALMDAVELEFDGGFNVVTGETGAGKSVLLGALAILAGNRVAKTVVRRGTELCEIEAVIALDKPEAVNAVLEKLALPLCEDGQLILRRTIHVSKPGRISVNGALATLAQLSEIGESWIDFHGPGEPQKLFHEKYQLEILDLFAGNSPALANFSERYRAWKAQLAEIEEIRSQEKMSPDEIAFAQSQLDAMNRLELSDEAVEALENDFAKIANAQELSSMLGGMDSALGDDGLADTFPQVLRLAGEIARILPAAEPLASRARSLAIEAEDLRAEYAALLGDIDTDPETAAEISERMNAWLELRRKYGPDAASVRAKRDALALRIERQSDVAGTLERAQAAADAVEKELRELAGRLHHTRVTAAKKLAAGTQKTLVELGFKKADLSIKLTETQTLGETGTTDCAFLFSPNAGQELLPLNKIASAGETARVMLALKAMLAEADATPVLVFDEVDANVGGEIAVHVARKLAEVARAHQVFCITHLAQVAALGKHHFCVTKTQSDDATQIAITQLDGDTRAREDELARMLGDRHSAAALAHARELLA
;
A
#
# COMPACT_ATOMS: atom_id res chain seq x y z
N MET A 1 16.34 -4.79 -0.58
CA MET A 1 17.40 -4.24 0.29
C MET A 1 17.32 -2.73 0.35
N LEU A 2 17.66 -2.11 1.47
CA LEU A 2 17.84 -0.66 1.58
C LEU A 2 19.08 -0.27 0.76
N GLN A 3 18.93 0.58 -0.25
CA GLN A 3 20.03 1.05 -1.09
C GLN A 3 20.54 2.43 -0.70
N PHE A 4 19.60 3.30 -0.29
CA PHE A 4 19.94 4.68 0.02
C PHE A 4 19.13 5.16 1.23
N LEU A 5 19.79 5.92 2.09
CA LEU A 5 19.17 6.58 3.24
C LEU A 5 19.72 8.00 3.37
N LYS A 6 18.82 8.95 3.38
CA LYS A 6 19.12 10.36 3.63
C LYS A 6 18.43 10.80 4.90
N ILE A 7 19.19 11.41 5.78
CA ILE A 7 18.70 11.96 7.05
C ILE A 7 19.12 13.42 7.13
N ARG A 8 18.18 14.29 7.48
CA ARG A 8 18.44 15.70 7.77
C ARG A 8 17.78 16.12 9.07
N ASN A 9 18.54 16.81 9.92
CA ASN A 9 18.08 17.43 11.18
C ASN A 9 17.40 16.44 12.15
N LEU A 10 17.94 15.23 12.28
CA LEU A 10 17.44 14.23 13.23
C LEU A 10 18.29 14.20 14.50
N ALA A 11 17.72 14.55 15.62
CA ALA A 11 18.39 14.58 16.93
C ALA A 11 19.68 15.40 16.91
N LEU A 12 20.85 14.77 17.04
CA LEU A 12 22.17 15.41 17.00
C LEU A 12 22.82 15.36 15.60
N MET A 13 22.16 14.75 14.62
CA MET A 13 22.64 14.62 13.25
C MET A 13 22.15 15.79 12.41
N ASP A 14 23.04 16.43 11.67
CA ASP A 14 22.72 17.54 10.77
C ASP A 14 22.25 17.02 9.42
N ALA A 15 23.15 16.39 8.68
CA ALA A 15 22.84 15.75 7.42
C ALA A 15 23.76 14.54 7.22
N VAL A 16 23.20 13.45 6.69
CA VAL A 16 23.95 12.29 6.24
C VAL A 16 23.22 11.68 5.05
N GLU A 17 24.00 11.23 4.09
CA GLU A 17 23.54 10.43 2.96
C GLU A 17 24.39 9.16 2.96
N LEU A 18 23.74 8.00 2.98
CA LEU A 18 24.37 6.69 3.07
C LEU A 18 23.88 5.82 1.94
N GLU A 19 24.82 5.17 1.28
CA GLU A 19 24.55 4.09 0.34
C GLU A 19 24.85 2.76 1.01
N PHE A 20 24.00 1.78 0.78
CA PHE A 20 24.12 0.45 1.38
C PHE A 20 24.11 -0.63 0.33
N ASP A 21 24.90 -1.64 0.58
CA ASP A 21 24.88 -2.88 -0.18
C ASP A 21 24.23 -4.02 0.62
N GLY A 22 23.85 -5.06 -0.10
CA GLY A 22 23.30 -6.28 0.51
C GLY A 22 24.30 -7.02 1.39
N GLY A 23 23.77 -7.88 2.26
CA GLY A 23 24.57 -8.71 3.15
C GLY A 23 24.66 -8.15 4.57
N PHE A 24 25.76 -8.45 5.25
CA PHE A 24 25.95 -8.14 6.67
C PHE A 24 26.56 -6.74 6.85
N ASN A 25 25.75 -5.79 7.32
CA ASN A 25 26.13 -4.42 7.64
C ASN A 25 26.28 -4.28 9.16
N VAL A 26 27.44 -3.87 9.61
CA VAL A 26 27.70 -3.61 11.04
C VAL A 26 27.77 -2.12 11.31
N VAL A 27 27.21 -1.70 12.44
CA VAL A 27 27.23 -0.33 12.91
C VAL A 27 27.91 -0.30 14.27
N THR A 28 29.10 0.34 14.30
CA THR A 28 29.89 0.51 15.54
C THR A 28 29.95 1.98 15.94
N GLY A 29 30.64 2.30 16.99
CA GLY A 29 30.86 3.66 17.46
C GLY A 29 30.78 3.77 18.99
N GLU A 30 31.05 4.95 19.49
CA GLU A 30 31.00 5.25 20.92
C GLU A 30 29.61 5.05 21.52
N THR A 31 29.53 4.67 22.80
CA THR A 31 28.28 4.49 23.54
C THR A 31 27.53 5.84 23.64
N GLY A 32 26.25 5.85 23.28
CA GLY A 32 25.39 7.03 23.36
C GLY A 32 24.56 7.23 22.09
N ALA A 33 23.87 8.36 21.96
CA ALA A 33 22.78 8.65 21.03
C ALA A 33 23.03 8.41 19.51
N GLY A 34 24.26 8.16 19.07
CA GLY A 34 24.57 8.11 17.63
C GLY A 34 24.07 6.87 16.89
N LYS A 35 24.29 5.69 17.46
CA LYS A 35 23.83 4.41 16.85
C LYS A 35 22.30 4.34 16.81
N SER A 36 21.67 4.78 17.90
CA SER A 36 20.20 4.85 18.01
C SER A 36 19.56 5.86 17.04
N VAL A 37 20.32 6.85 16.50
CA VAL A 37 19.79 7.78 15.50
C VAL A 37 19.57 7.11 14.15
N LEU A 38 20.49 6.23 13.72
CA LEU A 38 20.31 5.45 12.49
C LEU A 38 19.11 4.51 12.60
N LEU A 39 19.01 3.75 13.71
CA LEU A 39 17.85 2.91 13.97
C LEU A 39 16.56 3.72 14.06
N GLY A 40 16.60 4.85 14.77
CA GLY A 40 15.45 5.75 14.86
C GLY A 40 14.98 6.26 13.51
N ALA A 41 15.91 6.54 12.59
CA ALA A 41 15.56 6.93 11.23
C ALA A 41 14.83 5.81 10.47
N LEU A 42 15.34 4.58 10.54
CA LEU A 42 14.70 3.41 9.94
C LEU A 42 13.34 3.12 10.58
N ALA A 43 13.23 3.19 11.91
CA ALA A 43 11.97 3.01 12.63
C ALA A 43 10.93 4.09 12.27
N ILE A 44 11.37 5.33 12.06
CA ILE A 44 10.53 6.43 11.60
C ILE A 44 9.98 6.13 10.20
N LEU A 45 10.80 5.61 9.28
CA LEU A 45 10.38 5.20 7.94
C LEU A 45 9.53 3.92 7.93
N ALA A 46 9.70 3.06 8.93
CA ALA A 46 8.83 1.90 9.16
C ALA A 46 7.46 2.27 9.77
N GLY A 47 7.18 3.56 10.01
CA GLY A 47 5.90 4.03 10.51
C GLY A 47 5.79 4.17 12.02
N ASN A 48 6.86 4.03 12.79
CA ASN A 48 6.81 4.23 14.22
C ASN A 48 6.40 5.67 14.57
N ARG A 49 5.62 5.80 15.66
CA ARG A 49 5.26 7.12 16.19
C ARG A 49 6.48 7.76 16.86
N VAL A 50 6.66 9.02 16.61
CA VAL A 50 7.81 9.74 17.14
C VAL A 50 7.39 11.09 17.69
N ALA A 51 8.02 11.50 18.80
CA ALA A 51 7.81 12.82 19.37
C ALA A 51 8.48 13.89 18.51
N LYS A 52 7.92 15.09 18.48
CA LYS A 52 8.51 16.24 17.74
C LYS A 52 9.88 16.66 18.27
N THR A 53 10.25 16.22 19.47
CA THR A 53 11.56 16.43 20.09
C THR A 53 12.72 15.78 19.36
N VAL A 54 12.46 14.89 18.39
CA VAL A 54 13.51 14.31 17.54
C VAL A 54 14.06 15.30 16.51
N VAL A 55 13.33 16.39 16.22
CA VAL A 55 13.84 17.47 15.36
C VAL A 55 15.00 18.16 16.03
N ARG A 56 16.12 18.30 15.31
CA ARG A 56 17.34 18.94 15.80
C ARG A 56 17.04 20.34 16.34
N ARG A 57 17.60 20.66 17.48
CA ARG A 57 17.45 21.99 18.10
C ARG A 57 17.95 23.08 17.14
N GLY A 58 17.19 24.14 17.01
CA GLY A 58 17.51 25.26 16.11
C GLY A 58 17.06 25.05 14.66
N THR A 59 16.38 23.93 14.34
CA THR A 59 15.78 23.68 13.02
C THR A 59 14.27 23.52 13.13
N GLU A 60 13.56 23.78 12.04
CA GLU A 60 12.10 23.68 12.00
C GLU A 60 11.58 22.31 11.58
N LEU A 61 12.40 21.55 10.86
CA LEU A 61 11.99 20.26 10.30
C LEU A 61 13.12 19.24 10.31
N CYS A 62 12.74 17.98 10.49
CA CYS A 62 13.54 16.80 10.22
C CYS A 62 13.00 16.12 8.95
N GLU A 63 13.89 15.59 8.12
CA GLU A 63 13.57 14.88 6.91
C GLU A 63 14.33 13.57 6.84
N ILE A 64 13.63 12.49 6.50
CA ILE A 64 14.21 11.17 6.29
C ILE A 64 13.63 10.62 5.00
N GLU A 65 14.52 10.11 4.14
CA GLU A 65 14.19 9.52 2.86
C GLU A 65 14.98 8.23 2.66
N ALA A 66 14.35 7.22 2.12
CA ALA A 66 15.00 5.96 1.77
C ALA A 66 14.53 5.42 0.43
N VAL A 67 15.43 4.71 -0.24
CA VAL A 67 15.16 3.90 -1.43
C VAL A 67 15.46 2.45 -1.08
N ILE A 68 14.45 1.60 -1.22
CA ILE A 68 14.50 0.17 -0.96
C ILE A 68 14.32 -0.57 -2.29
N ALA A 69 15.33 -1.34 -2.69
CA ALA A 69 15.22 -2.24 -3.83
C ALA A 69 14.65 -3.60 -3.39
N LEU A 70 13.66 -4.06 -4.10
CA LEU A 70 12.93 -5.29 -3.86
C LEU A 70 13.15 -6.25 -5.03
N ASP A 71 13.79 -7.38 -4.78
CA ASP A 71 13.99 -8.45 -5.79
C ASP A 71 12.66 -9.11 -6.16
N LYS A 72 11.72 -9.14 -5.19
CA LYS A 72 10.37 -9.66 -5.35
C LYS A 72 9.37 -8.64 -4.80
N PRO A 73 8.95 -7.66 -5.64
CA PRO A 73 8.08 -6.58 -5.20
C PRO A 73 6.63 -6.99 -4.96
N GLU A 74 6.22 -8.21 -5.34
CA GLU A 74 4.83 -8.66 -5.34
C GLU A 74 4.18 -8.54 -3.96
N ALA A 75 4.90 -8.94 -2.90
CA ALA A 75 4.38 -8.87 -1.53
C ALA A 75 4.15 -7.42 -1.07
N VAL A 76 5.07 -6.52 -1.38
CA VAL A 76 4.95 -5.10 -1.06
C VAL A 76 3.89 -4.43 -1.94
N ASN A 77 3.86 -4.78 -3.22
CA ASN A 77 2.86 -4.25 -4.17
C ASN A 77 1.44 -4.65 -3.77
N ALA A 78 1.21 -5.87 -3.28
CA ALA A 78 -0.09 -6.28 -2.76
C ALA A 78 -0.55 -5.41 -1.58
N VAL A 79 0.37 -4.98 -0.70
CA VAL A 79 0.08 -4.03 0.39
C VAL A 79 -0.22 -2.64 -0.17
N LEU A 80 0.59 -2.16 -1.12
CA LEU A 80 0.39 -0.85 -1.76
C LEU A 80 -0.94 -0.76 -2.50
N GLU A 81 -1.31 -1.79 -3.25
CA GLU A 81 -2.59 -1.88 -3.97
C GLU A 81 -3.78 -1.84 -3.00
N LYS A 82 -3.74 -2.65 -1.92
CA LYS A 82 -4.76 -2.62 -0.86
C LYS A 82 -4.92 -1.25 -0.23
N LEU A 83 -3.82 -0.47 -0.13
CA LEU A 83 -3.80 0.87 0.45
C LEU A 83 -4.10 1.97 -0.59
N ALA A 84 -4.36 1.63 -1.84
CA ALA A 84 -4.55 2.56 -2.96
C ALA A 84 -3.36 3.52 -3.14
N LEU A 85 -2.12 3.01 -3.02
CA LEU A 85 -0.87 3.75 -3.21
C LEU A 85 -0.18 3.29 -4.51
N PRO A 86 0.67 4.14 -5.13
CA PRO A 86 1.42 3.77 -6.32
C PRO A 86 2.33 2.56 -6.06
N LEU A 87 2.34 1.63 -7.01
CA LEU A 87 3.17 0.44 -6.96
C LEU A 87 4.66 0.77 -7.10
N CYS A 88 5.51 -0.19 -6.78
CA CYS A 88 6.95 -0.07 -6.96
C CYS A 88 7.29 -0.09 -8.46
N GLU A 89 7.92 0.98 -8.96
CA GLU A 89 8.49 1.03 -10.31
C GLU A 89 9.90 0.45 -10.28
N ASP A 90 10.24 -0.39 -11.24
CA ASP A 90 11.56 -1.08 -11.34
C ASP A 90 11.97 -1.77 -10.02
N GLY A 91 11.01 -2.26 -9.24
CA GLY A 91 11.26 -2.90 -7.95
C GLY A 91 11.72 -1.93 -6.85
N GLN A 92 11.55 -0.63 -7.01
CA GLN A 92 11.95 0.37 -6.00
C GLN A 92 10.77 0.84 -5.18
N LEU A 93 10.94 0.83 -3.86
CA LEU A 93 10.05 1.46 -2.89
C LEU A 93 10.75 2.72 -2.36
N ILE A 94 10.15 3.88 -2.59
CA ILE A 94 10.68 5.18 -2.16
C ILE A 94 9.82 5.69 -1.01
N LEU A 95 10.45 5.86 0.16
CA LEU A 95 9.79 6.33 1.37
C LEU A 95 10.40 7.68 1.78
N ARG A 96 9.56 8.66 2.08
CA ARG A 96 9.98 9.96 2.61
C ARG A 96 9.07 10.40 3.73
N ARG A 97 9.66 10.84 4.83
CA ARG A 97 8.91 11.38 5.97
C ARG A 97 9.54 12.67 6.47
N THR A 98 8.71 13.71 6.63
CA THR A 98 9.09 14.97 7.24
C THR A 98 8.37 15.16 8.56
N ILE A 99 9.07 15.64 9.58
CA ILE A 99 8.54 15.93 10.91
C ILE A 99 8.81 17.40 11.20
N HIS A 100 7.75 18.16 11.44
CA HIS A 100 7.85 19.59 11.78
C HIS A 100 7.60 19.84 13.27
N VAL A 101 8.31 20.80 13.85
CA VAL A 101 8.10 21.23 15.24
C VAL A 101 6.71 21.83 15.43
N SER A 102 6.28 22.70 14.52
CA SER A 102 5.06 23.52 14.64
C SER A 102 3.92 23.12 13.73
N LYS A 103 4.20 22.40 12.63
CA LYS A 103 3.21 22.02 11.61
C LYS A 103 2.98 20.50 11.57
N PRO A 104 1.93 20.01 10.89
CA PRO A 104 1.82 18.61 10.54
C PRO A 104 2.99 18.18 9.65
N GLY A 105 3.58 17.02 9.95
CA GLY A 105 4.55 16.38 9.07
C GLY A 105 3.89 15.81 7.81
N ARG A 106 4.71 15.39 6.85
CA ARG A 106 4.25 14.74 5.61
C ARG A 106 4.92 13.38 5.47
N ILE A 107 4.18 12.46 4.91
CA ILE A 107 4.65 11.13 4.54
C ILE A 107 4.38 10.96 3.06
N SER A 108 5.37 10.47 2.33
CA SER A 108 5.24 10.14 0.92
C SER A 108 5.75 8.73 0.66
N VAL A 109 5.00 7.97 -0.13
CA VAL A 109 5.32 6.62 -0.60
C VAL A 109 5.22 6.63 -2.11
N ASN A 110 6.30 6.34 -2.81
CA ASN A 110 6.40 6.39 -4.28
C ASN A 110 5.84 7.71 -4.87
N GLY A 111 6.11 8.84 -4.19
CA GLY A 111 5.66 10.17 -4.60
C GLY A 111 4.25 10.56 -4.14
N ALA A 112 3.38 9.62 -3.77
CA ALA A 112 2.04 9.90 -3.26
C ALA A 112 2.04 10.19 -1.75
N LEU A 113 1.10 11.02 -1.29
CA LEU A 113 0.91 11.28 0.13
C LEU A 113 0.29 10.07 0.82
N ALA A 114 0.82 9.72 1.99
CA ALA A 114 0.33 8.61 2.80
C ALA A 114 0.08 9.03 4.25
N THR A 115 -0.74 8.25 4.94
CA THR A 115 -0.97 8.36 6.38
C THR A 115 0.07 7.57 7.18
N LEU A 116 0.16 7.84 8.48
CA LEU A 116 1.05 7.07 9.36
C LEU A 116 0.63 5.60 9.48
N ALA A 117 -0.67 5.31 9.45
CA ALA A 117 -1.17 3.94 9.47
C ALA A 117 -0.77 3.15 8.22
N GLN A 118 -0.91 3.77 7.03
CA GLN A 118 -0.44 3.18 5.78
C GLN A 118 1.08 2.95 5.79
N LEU A 119 1.86 3.94 6.24
CA LEU A 119 3.31 3.78 6.36
C LEU A 119 3.70 2.64 7.33
N SER A 120 2.98 2.47 8.43
CA SER A 120 3.22 1.38 9.39
C SER A 120 2.93 0.01 8.77
N GLU A 121 1.82 -0.12 8.02
CA GLU A 121 1.49 -1.36 7.32
C GLU A 121 2.52 -1.70 6.24
N ILE A 122 2.99 -0.70 5.48
CA ILE A 122 4.09 -0.87 4.52
C ILE A 122 5.39 -1.25 5.23
N GLY A 123 5.69 -0.60 6.38
CA GLY A 123 6.87 -0.89 7.19
C GLY A 123 7.02 -2.36 7.54
N GLU A 124 5.91 -3.00 7.88
CA GLU A 124 5.88 -4.44 8.19
C GLU A 124 6.28 -5.35 7.01
N SER A 125 6.23 -4.86 5.78
CA SER A 125 6.54 -5.67 4.61
C SER A 125 8.02 -5.62 4.17
N TRP A 126 8.81 -4.64 4.65
CA TRP A 126 10.18 -4.48 4.17
C TRP A 126 11.27 -4.49 5.24
N ILE A 127 10.91 -4.28 6.53
CA ILE A 127 11.90 -4.24 7.62
C ILE A 127 11.37 -4.91 8.89
N ASP A 128 12.24 -5.61 9.61
CA ASP A 128 11.95 -6.22 10.89
C ASP A 128 13.02 -5.86 11.93
N PHE A 129 12.60 -5.38 13.10
CA PHE A 129 13.47 -4.90 14.16
C PHE A 129 13.53 -5.90 15.32
N HIS A 130 14.74 -6.17 15.77
CA HIS A 130 15.03 -7.09 16.87
C HIS A 130 15.93 -6.40 17.89
N GLY A 131 15.33 -5.57 18.74
CA GLY A 131 16.02 -4.79 19.75
C GLY A 131 15.13 -4.41 20.92
N PRO A 132 15.70 -3.75 21.96
CA PRO A 132 14.96 -3.32 23.14
C PRO A 132 13.90 -2.27 22.77
N GLY A 133 12.67 -2.49 23.25
CA GLY A 133 11.57 -1.50 23.08
C GLY A 133 10.91 -1.46 21.72
N GLU A 134 11.38 -2.24 20.76
CA GLU A 134 10.71 -2.36 19.47
C GLU A 134 9.57 -3.40 19.54
N PRO A 135 8.45 -3.15 18.85
CA PRO A 135 7.35 -4.12 18.77
C PRO A 135 7.82 -5.34 18.00
N GLN A 136 8.08 -6.42 18.74
CA GLN A 136 8.51 -7.66 18.12
C GLN A 136 7.28 -8.42 17.61
N LYS A 137 7.15 -8.52 16.31
CA LYS A 137 6.03 -9.23 15.65
C LYS A 137 5.85 -10.65 16.18
N LEU A 138 6.96 -11.33 16.48
CA LEU A 138 6.94 -12.71 16.99
C LEU A 138 6.30 -12.86 18.38
N PHE A 139 6.03 -11.77 19.10
CA PHE A 139 5.27 -11.86 20.36
C PHE A 139 3.77 -12.05 20.14
N HIS A 140 3.28 -11.87 18.92
CA HIS A 140 1.89 -12.07 18.55
C HIS A 140 1.68 -13.49 18.02
N GLU A 141 0.76 -14.24 18.62
CA GLU A 141 0.44 -15.63 18.25
C GLU A 141 0.06 -15.77 16.77
N LYS A 142 -0.66 -14.79 16.24
CA LYS A 142 -1.00 -14.76 14.81
C LYS A 142 0.24 -14.78 13.92
N TYR A 143 1.23 -13.94 14.23
CA TYR A 143 2.49 -13.91 13.48
C TYR A 143 3.33 -15.19 13.67
N GLN A 144 3.27 -15.81 14.87
CA GLN A 144 3.91 -17.11 15.11
C GLN A 144 3.34 -18.20 14.21
N LEU A 145 2.03 -18.20 13.99
CA LEU A 145 1.37 -19.13 13.06
C LEU A 145 1.78 -18.85 11.61
N GLU A 146 1.83 -17.59 11.20
CA GLU A 146 2.27 -17.17 9.86
C GLU A 146 3.71 -17.66 9.58
N ILE A 147 4.61 -17.47 10.52
CA ILE A 147 6.00 -17.97 10.43
C ILE A 147 6.04 -19.49 10.31
N LEU A 148 5.24 -20.19 11.11
CA LEU A 148 5.18 -21.65 11.03
C LEU A 148 4.65 -22.12 9.67
N ASP A 149 3.66 -21.43 9.11
CA ASP A 149 3.12 -21.74 7.78
C ASP A 149 4.14 -21.46 6.67
N LEU A 150 4.90 -20.37 6.76
CA LEU A 150 6.00 -20.09 5.84
C LEU A 150 7.06 -21.21 5.89
N PHE A 151 7.48 -21.60 7.08
CA PHE A 151 8.44 -22.69 7.26
C PHE A 151 7.91 -24.06 6.76
N ALA A 152 6.61 -24.29 6.92
CA ALA A 152 5.93 -25.49 6.46
C ALA A 152 5.71 -25.53 4.94
N GLY A 153 5.90 -24.40 4.22
CA GLY A 153 5.54 -24.25 2.81
C GLY A 153 4.02 -24.26 2.57
N ASN A 154 3.24 -23.87 3.56
CA ASN A 154 1.76 -23.91 3.52
C ASN A 154 1.13 -22.77 2.71
N SER A 155 1.89 -21.78 2.24
CA SER A 155 1.35 -20.57 1.58
C SER A 155 0.31 -20.85 0.49
N PRO A 156 0.50 -21.81 -0.46
CA PRO A 156 -0.52 -22.10 -1.46
C PRO A 156 -1.79 -22.75 -0.87
N ALA A 157 -1.62 -23.65 0.11
CA ALA A 157 -2.74 -24.32 0.76
C ALA A 157 -3.55 -23.35 1.63
N LEU A 158 -2.86 -22.41 2.30
CA LEU A 158 -3.47 -21.36 3.10
C LEU A 158 -4.23 -20.35 2.23
N ALA A 159 -3.68 -19.95 1.09
CA ALA A 159 -4.37 -19.07 0.15
C ALA A 159 -5.69 -19.68 -0.34
N ASN A 160 -5.66 -20.95 -0.79
CA ASN A 160 -6.86 -21.69 -1.18
C ASN A 160 -7.87 -21.82 -0.03
N PHE A 161 -7.39 -22.10 1.20
CA PHE A 161 -8.25 -22.18 2.37
C PHE A 161 -8.91 -20.81 2.68
N SER A 162 -8.15 -19.74 2.70
CA SER A 162 -8.64 -18.39 3.01
C SER A 162 -9.66 -17.91 1.98
N GLU A 163 -9.46 -18.19 0.69
CA GLU A 163 -10.41 -17.87 -0.37
C GLU A 163 -11.75 -18.59 -0.14
N ARG A 164 -11.70 -19.90 0.11
CA ARG A 164 -12.91 -20.71 0.38
C ARG A 164 -13.59 -20.31 1.68
N TYR A 165 -12.80 -19.96 2.70
CA TYR A 165 -13.34 -19.48 3.98
C TYR A 165 -14.11 -18.17 3.81
N ARG A 166 -13.58 -17.23 3.03
CA ARG A 166 -14.27 -15.97 2.74
C ARG A 166 -15.56 -16.21 1.95
N ALA A 167 -15.53 -17.12 0.96
CA ALA A 167 -16.72 -17.50 0.22
C ALA A 167 -17.78 -18.13 1.14
N TRP A 168 -17.37 -19.03 2.03
CA TRP A 168 -18.26 -19.62 3.03
C TRP A 168 -18.84 -18.60 3.99
N LYS A 169 -18.04 -17.65 4.49
CA LYS A 169 -18.52 -16.55 5.34
C LYS A 169 -19.51 -15.65 4.62
N ALA A 170 -19.31 -15.40 3.34
CA ALA A 170 -20.27 -14.69 2.51
C ALA A 170 -21.60 -15.45 2.38
N GLN A 171 -21.55 -16.77 2.17
CA GLN A 171 -22.75 -17.62 2.16
C GLN A 171 -23.50 -17.60 3.50
N LEU A 172 -22.77 -17.66 4.63
CA LEU A 172 -23.39 -17.57 5.96
C LEU A 172 -24.05 -16.19 6.19
N ALA A 173 -23.39 -15.12 5.74
CA ALA A 173 -23.98 -13.78 5.83
C ALA A 173 -25.25 -13.66 4.98
N GLU A 174 -25.25 -14.25 3.81
CA GLU A 174 -26.41 -14.33 2.91
C GLU A 174 -27.57 -15.12 3.55
N ILE A 175 -27.27 -16.26 4.18
CA ILE A 175 -28.27 -17.07 4.91
C ILE A 175 -28.89 -16.25 6.05
N GLU A 176 -28.06 -15.52 6.80
CA GLU A 176 -28.54 -14.67 7.89
C GLU A 176 -29.37 -13.49 7.38
N GLU A 177 -28.98 -12.92 6.25
CA GLU A 177 -29.78 -11.90 5.56
C GLU A 177 -31.15 -12.46 5.14
N ILE A 178 -31.19 -13.65 4.55
CA ILE A 178 -32.45 -14.32 4.19
C ILE A 178 -33.32 -14.59 5.44
N ARG A 179 -32.71 -14.99 6.56
CA ARG A 179 -33.40 -15.23 7.84
C ARG A 179 -33.96 -13.97 8.46
N SER A 180 -33.19 -12.87 8.41
CA SER A 180 -33.54 -11.59 9.04
C SER A 180 -34.53 -10.78 8.21
N GLN A 181 -34.69 -11.09 6.93
CA GLN A 181 -35.66 -10.41 6.08
C GLN A 181 -37.09 -10.80 6.53
N GLU A 182 -37.81 -9.84 7.11
CA GLU A 182 -39.28 -9.91 7.18
C GLU A 182 -39.79 -10.14 5.76
N LYS A 183 -40.88 -10.95 5.65
CA LYS A 183 -41.53 -11.15 4.35
C LYS A 183 -41.88 -9.78 3.78
N MET A 184 -41.33 -9.50 2.59
CA MET A 184 -41.73 -8.28 1.88
C MET A 184 -43.24 -8.27 1.72
N SER A 185 -43.88 -7.16 2.03
CA SER A 185 -45.29 -6.97 1.75
C SER A 185 -45.53 -7.01 0.22
N PRO A 186 -46.75 -7.30 -0.21
CA PRO A 186 -47.08 -7.26 -1.65
C PRO A 186 -46.69 -5.93 -2.32
N ASP A 187 -46.83 -4.82 -1.60
CA ASP A 187 -46.49 -3.50 -2.07
C ASP A 187 -44.98 -3.31 -2.23
N GLU A 188 -44.18 -3.86 -1.31
CA GLU A 188 -42.71 -3.85 -1.42
C GLU A 188 -42.21 -4.71 -2.55
N ILE A 189 -42.84 -5.87 -2.82
CA ILE A 189 -42.54 -6.71 -3.98
C ILE A 189 -42.85 -5.97 -5.27
N ALA A 190 -44.06 -5.34 -5.36
CA ALA A 190 -44.46 -4.56 -6.52
C ALA A 190 -43.50 -3.38 -6.79
N PHE A 191 -43.08 -2.70 -5.73
CA PHE A 191 -42.09 -1.60 -5.82
C PHE A 191 -40.73 -2.10 -6.30
N ALA A 192 -40.23 -3.20 -5.72
CA ALA A 192 -38.96 -3.81 -6.13
C ALA A 192 -39.01 -4.27 -7.59
N GLN A 193 -40.13 -4.87 -8.02
CA GLN A 193 -40.36 -5.26 -9.41
C GLN A 193 -40.32 -4.07 -10.35
N SER A 194 -40.98 -2.97 -9.98
CA SER A 194 -40.95 -1.71 -10.76
C SER A 194 -39.53 -1.15 -10.91
N GLN A 195 -38.71 -1.26 -9.86
CA GLN A 195 -37.29 -0.83 -9.94
C GLN A 195 -36.49 -1.76 -10.86
N LEU A 196 -36.70 -3.06 -10.77
CA LEU A 196 -36.05 -4.05 -11.63
C LEU A 196 -36.41 -3.82 -13.09
N ASP A 197 -37.68 -3.57 -13.36
CA ASP A 197 -38.18 -3.29 -14.71
C ASP A 197 -37.56 -2.00 -15.28
N ALA A 198 -37.39 -0.98 -14.44
CA ALA A 198 -36.72 0.25 -14.84
C ALA A 198 -35.23 0.03 -15.22
N MET A 199 -34.51 -0.85 -14.48
CA MET A 199 -33.14 -1.20 -14.80
C MET A 199 -33.04 -2.07 -16.06
N ASN A 200 -33.99 -2.95 -16.29
CA ASN A 200 -34.02 -3.85 -17.45
C ASN A 200 -34.42 -3.17 -18.76
N ARG A 201 -34.94 -1.93 -18.72
CA ARG A 201 -35.23 -1.15 -19.92
C ARG A 201 -33.98 -0.67 -20.64
N LEU A 202 -32.85 -0.64 -19.93
CA LEU A 202 -31.56 -0.25 -20.50
C LEU A 202 -30.62 -1.43 -20.61
N GLU A 203 -29.87 -1.45 -21.69
CA GLU A 203 -28.70 -2.32 -21.78
C GLU A 203 -27.57 -1.69 -20.95
N LEU A 204 -27.21 -2.38 -19.86
CA LEU A 204 -26.28 -1.91 -18.86
C LEU A 204 -24.85 -2.50 -19.06
N SER A 205 -24.44 -2.80 -20.31
CA SER A 205 -23.03 -3.08 -20.59
C SER A 205 -22.22 -1.78 -20.59
N ASP A 206 -20.92 -1.86 -20.30
CA ASP A 206 -20.08 -0.67 -20.28
C ASP A 206 -20.02 -0.06 -21.69
N GLU A 207 -19.98 -0.93 -22.73
CA GLU A 207 -19.99 -0.53 -24.14
C GLU A 207 -21.31 0.15 -24.54
N ALA A 208 -22.45 -0.38 -24.08
CA ALA A 208 -23.76 0.20 -24.41
C ALA A 208 -24.00 1.54 -23.73
N VAL A 209 -23.51 1.71 -22.51
CA VAL A 209 -23.59 2.98 -21.78
C VAL A 209 -22.67 4.02 -22.41
N GLU A 210 -21.44 3.65 -22.76
CA GLU A 210 -20.51 4.54 -23.46
C GLU A 210 -21.07 4.98 -24.83
N ALA A 211 -21.67 4.04 -25.57
CA ALA A 211 -22.34 4.36 -26.83
C ALA A 211 -23.50 5.35 -26.63
N LEU A 212 -24.35 5.12 -25.61
CA LEU A 212 -25.46 6.01 -25.27
C LEU A 212 -24.99 7.43 -24.89
N GLU A 213 -23.95 7.53 -24.06
CA GLU A 213 -23.36 8.82 -23.66
C GLU A 213 -22.77 9.57 -24.87
N ASN A 214 -22.11 8.84 -25.78
CA ASN A 214 -21.56 9.41 -27.00
C ASN A 214 -22.67 9.87 -27.96
N ASP A 215 -23.71 9.09 -28.14
CA ASP A 215 -24.82 9.44 -29.04
C ASP A 215 -25.65 10.62 -28.48
N PHE A 216 -25.87 10.64 -27.15
CA PHE A 216 -26.49 11.78 -26.49
C PHE A 216 -25.66 13.06 -26.65
N ALA A 217 -24.35 13.00 -26.50
CA ALA A 217 -23.46 14.12 -26.70
C ALA A 217 -23.51 14.65 -28.14
N LYS A 218 -23.57 13.76 -29.14
CA LYS A 218 -23.73 14.15 -30.54
C LYS A 218 -25.05 14.90 -30.77
N ILE A 219 -26.16 14.36 -30.22
CA ILE A 219 -27.49 15.01 -30.36
C ILE A 219 -27.53 16.35 -29.64
N ALA A 220 -27.00 16.43 -28.42
CA ALA A 220 -26.93 17.68 -27.67
C ALA A 220 -26.14 18.77 -28.44
N ASN A 221 -24.99 18.37 -29.01
CA ASN A 221 -24.19 19.28 -29.86
C ASN A 221 -24.94 19.68 -31.13
N ALA A 222 -25.65 18.75 -31.77
CA ALA A 222 -26.46 19.05 -32.97
C ALA A 222 -27.62 19.97 -32.63
N GLN A 223 -28.31 19.80 -31.51
CA GLN A 223 -29.37 20.67 -31.03
C GLN A 223 -28.86 22.07 -30.68
N GLU A 224 -27.71 22.16 -30.01
CA GLU A 224 -27.06 23.43 -29.70
C GLU A 224 -26.68 24.17 -30.98
N LEU A 225 -26.05 23.45 -31.92
CA LEU A 225 -25.67 24.01 -33.23
C LEU A 225 -26.91 24.44 -34.03
N SER A 226 -27.95 23.62 -34.06
CA SER A 226 -29.23 23.97 -34.72
C SER A 226 -29.86 25.20 -34.09
N SER A 227 -29.85 25.34 -32.77
CA SER A 227 -30.35 26.53 -32.07
C SER A 227 -29.55 27.79 -32.41
N MET A 228 -28.21 27.67 -32.47
CA MET A 228 -27.34 28.79 -32.84
C MET A 228 -27.54 29.19 -34.30
N LEU A 229 -27.62 28.22 -35.23
CA LEU A 229 -27.86 28.48 -36.64
C LEU A 229 -29.26 29.06 -36.88
N GLY A 230 -30.28 28.54 -36.18
CA GLY A 230 -31.64 29.12 -36.22
C GLY A 230 -31.68 30.55 -35.67
N GLY A 231 -30.91 30.86 -34.64
CA GLY A 231 -30.73 32.22 -34.13
C GLY A 231 -30.08 33.14 -35.15
N MET A 232 -29.10 32.64 -35.92
CA MET A 232 -28.46 33.39 -37.01
C MET A 232 -29.44 33.62 -38.17
N ASP A 233 -30.20 32.63 -38.58
CA ASP A 233 -31.23 32.76 -39.61
C ASP A 233 -32.29 33.79 -39.21
N SER A 234 -32.77 33.77 -37.96
CA SER A 234 -33.73 34.73 -37.42
C SER A 234 -33.18 36.17 -37.40
N ALA A 235 -31.92 36.32 -36.95
CA ALA A 235 -31.27 37.63 -36.88
C ALA A 235 -31.00 38.25 -38.24
N LEU A 236 -30.74 37.44 -39.26
CA LEU A 236 -30.53 37.86 -40.63
C LEU A 236 -31.85 37.94 -41.41
N GLY A 237 -32.90 37.24 -40.97
CA GLY A 237 -34.20 37.08 -41.63
C GLY A 237 -35.21 38.19 -41.32
N ASP A 238 -36.50 37.81 -41.42
CA ASP A 238 -37.65 38.72 -41.41
C ASP A 238 -37.84 39.47 -40.08
N ASP A 239 -37.44 38.89 -38.97
CA ASP A 239 -37.42 39.56 -37.65
C ASP A 239 -36.10 40.32 -37.37
N GLY A 240 -35.21 40.43 -38.34
CA GLY A 240 -33.88 41.00 -38.20
C GLY A 240 -33.49 41.98 -39.34
N LEU A 241 -32.35 41.68 -39.97
CA LEU A 241 -31.75 42.51 -40.98
C LEU A 241 -32.61 42.58 -42.28
N ALA A 242 -33.28 41.49 -42.67
CA ALA A 242 -34.09 41.47 -43.89
C ALA A 242 -35.24 42.51 -43.84
N ASP A 243 -35.85 42.77 -42.67
CA ASP A 243 -36.88 43.77 -42.49
C ASP A 243 -36.33 45.22 -42.44
N THR A 244 -35.09 45.36 -41.95
CA THR A 244 -34.47 46.68 -41.80
C THR A 244 -33.79 47.19 -43.08
N PHE A 245 -33.17 46.29 -43.87
CA PHE A 245 -32.45 46.62 -45.08
C PHE A 245 -33.33 47.34 -46.14
N PRO A 246 -34.59 46.95 -46.42
CA PRO A 246 -35.45 47.67 -47.35
C PRO A 246 -35.63 49.15 -46.99
N GLN A 247 -35.79 49.48 -45.71
CA GLN A 247 -35.87 50.84 -45.22
C GLN A 247 -34.57 51.60 -45.41
N VAL A 248 -33.45 50.98 -45.07
CA VAL A 248 -32.09 51.54 -45.23
C VAL A 248 -31.81 51.82 -46.70
N LEU A 249 -32.09 50.83 -47.57
CA LEU A 249 -31.90 50.97 -49.03
C LEU A 249 -32.77 52.08 -49.65
N ARG A 250 -34.04 52.17 -49.21
CA ARG A 250 -34.93 53.24 -49.65
C ARG A 250 -34.39 54.60 -49.24
N LEU A 251 -34.02 54.77 -47.96
CA LEU A 251 -33.48 56.05 -47.46
C LEU A 251 -32.14 56.39 -48.14
N ALA A 252 -31.25 55.41 -48.30
CA ALA A 252 -29.96 55.58 -48.97
C ALA A 252 -30.15 56.03 -50.45
N GLY A 253 -31.12 55.41 -51.13
CA GLY A 253 -31.50 55.83 -52.51
C GLY A 253 -32.09 57.21 -52.57
N GLU A 254 -32.96 57.59 -51.63
CA GLU A 254 -33.51 58.94 -51.54
C GLU A 254 -32.42 60.00 -51.26
N ILE A 255 -31.48 59.70 -50.36
CA ILE A 255 -30.35 60.60 -50.09
C ILE A 255 -29.44 60.71 -51.30
N ALA A 256 -29.11 59.65 -52.01
CA ALA A 256 -28.26 59.66 -53.19
C ALA A 256 -28.92 60.49 -54.37
N ARG A 257 -30.25 60.42 -54.45
CA ARG A 257 -30.97 61.20 -55.41
C ARG A 257 -30.89 62.74 -55.14
N ILE A 258 -30.83 63.11 -53.83
CA ILE A 258 -30.72 64.52 -53.42
C ILE A 258 -29.26 64.98 -53.43
N LEU A 259 -28.35 64.10 -52.99
CA LEU A 259 -26.92 64.37 -52.91
C LEU A 259 -26.13 63.31 -53.70
N PRO A 260 -25.75 63.54 -54.94
CA PRO A 260 -25.05 62.55 -55.79
C PRO A 260 -23.73 62.05 -55.22
N ALA A 261 -23.10 62.86 -54.39
CA ALA A 261 -21.88 62.40 -53.66
C ALA A 261 -22.12 61.25 -52.67
N ALA A 262 -23.38 60.94 -52.33
CA ALA A 262 -23.76 59.86 -51.48
C ALA A 262 -23.99 58.50 -52.22
N GLU A 263 -23.97 58.48 -53.57
CA GLU A 263 -24.16 57.26 -54.36
C GLU A 263 -23.18 56.11 -53.99
N PRO A 264 -21.90 56.38 -53.68
CA PRO A 264 -21.00 55.28 -53.19
C PRO A 264 -21.48 54.65 -51.87
N LEU A 265 -22.13 55.42 -51.00
CA LEU A 265 -22.70 54.94 -49.75
C LEU A 265 -23.96 54.09 -49.96
N ALA A 266 -24.85 54.57 -50.89
CA ALA A 266 -26.03 53.79 -51.28
C ALA A 266 -25.63 52.44 -51.96
N SER A 267 -24.59 52.46 -52.80
CA SER A 267 -24.04 51.25 -53.41
C SER A 267 -23.48 50.29 -52.36
N ARG A 268 -22.77 50.81 -51.39
CA ARG A 268 -22.26 49.96 -50.25
C ARG A 268 -23.41 49.38 -49.44
N ALA A 269 -24.47 50.12 -49.17
CA ALA A 269 -25.64 49.60 -48.47
C ALA A 269 -26.33 48.48 -49.27
N ARG A 270 -26.41 48.58 -50.59
CA ARG A 270 -26.90 47.49 -51.46
C ARG A 270 -26.02 46.25 -51.39
N SER A 271 -24.71 46.44 -51.46
CA SER A 271 -23.78 45.33 -51.36
C SER A 271 -23.88 44.59 -49.99
N LEU A 272 -24.01 45.36 -48.90
CA LEU A 272 -24.18 44.75 -47.54
C LEU A 272 -25.50 43.99 -47.45
N ALA A 273 -26.59 44.49 -48.08
CA ALA A 273 -27.84 43.73 -48.05
C ALA A 273 -27.76 42.40 -48.83
N ILE A 274 -27.06 42.38 -49.96
CA ILE A 274 -26.85 41.20 -50.77
C ILE A 274 -25.97 40.22 -49.96
N GLU A 275 -24.87 40.68 -49.36
CA GLU A 275 -23.95 39.86 -48.58
C GLU A 275 -24.62 39.26 -47.32
N ALA A 276 -25.55 40.05 -46.72
CA ALA A 276 -26.34 39.53 -45.58
C ALA A 276 -27.31 38.40 -46.00
N GLU A 277 -27.94 38.54 -47.19
CA GLU A 277 -28.82 37.49 -47.71
C GLU A 277 -28.05 36.25 -48.16
N ASP A 278 -26.89 36.44 -48.78
CA ASP A 278 -26.00 35.31 -49.13
C ASP A 278 -25.56 34.56 -47.86
N LEU A 279 -25.12 35.31 -46.81
CA LEU A 279 -24.72 34.75 -45.54
C LEU A 279 -25.88 33.99 -44.86
N ARG A 280 -27.10 34.55 -44.94
CA ARG A 280 -28.31 33.85 -44.45
C ARG A 280 -28.55 32.54 -45.17
N ALA A 281 -28.42 32.53 -46.50
CA ALA A 281 -28.59 31.32 -47.30
C ALA A 281 -27.55 30.24 -46.94
N GLU A 282 -26.30 30.63 -46.68
CA GLU A 282 -25.25 29.74 -46.23
C GLU A 282 -25.55 29.11 -44.84
N TYR A 283 -26.01 29.92 -43.87
CA TYR A 283 -26.42 29.44 -42.57
C TYR A 283 -27.66 28.54 -42.63
N ALA A 284 -28.64 28.88 -43.49
CA ALA A 284 -29.81 28.04 -43.71
C ALA A 284 -29.45 26.70 -44.36
N ALA A 285 -28.47 26.68 -45.27
CA ALA A 285 -27.96 25.43 -45.83
C ALA A 285 -27.29 24.56 -44.78
N LEU A 286 -26.42 25.14 -43.93
CA LEU A 286 -25.81 24.44 -42.81
C LEU A 286 -26.84 23.89 -41.81
N LEU A 287 -27.91 24.65 -41.55
CA LEU A 287 -29.02 24.20 -40.70
C LEU A 287 -29.74 23.00 -41.31
N GLY A 288 -29.93 23.02 -42.65
CA GLY A 288 -30.55 21.91 -43.38
C GLY A 288 -29.72 20.64 -43.44
N ASP A 289 -28.39 20.77 -43.31
CA ASP A 289 -27.46 19.64 -43.29
C ASP A 289 -27.37 18.96 -41.91
N ILE A 290 -27.94 19.57 -40.85
CA ILE A 290 -28.03 18.94 -39.52
C ILE A 290 -29.15 17.91 -39.54
N ASP A 291 -28.75 16.65 -39.81
CA ASP A 291 -29.67 15.51 -39.80
C ASP A 291 -29.89 15.06 -38.33
N THR A 292 -30.92 15.60 -37.71
CA THR A 292 -31.43 15.15 -36.41
C THR A 292 -32.86 14.68 -36.60
N ASP A 293 -33.02 13.35 -36.74
CA ASP A 293 -34.35 12.77 -36.63
C ASP A 293 -34.91 13.05 -35.23
N PRO A 294 -36.00 13.84 -35.10
CA PRO A 294 -36.54 14.22 -33.81
C PRO A 294 -37.01 13.02 -32.95
N GLU A 295 -37.43 11.95 -33.60
CA GLU A 295 -37.92 10.73 -32.95
C GLU A 295 -36.73 9.96 -32.30
N THR A 296 -35.66 9.77 -33.04
CA THR A 296 -34.40 9.20 -32.56
C THR A 296 -33.76 10.04 -31.46
N ALA A 297 -33.78 11.37 -31.60
CA ALA A 297 -33.25 12.28 -30.59
C ALA A 297 -34.05 12.24 -29.27
N ALA A 298 -35.36 12.10 -29.34
CA ALA A 298 -36.23 11.95 -28.19
C ALA A 298 -35.97 10.61 -27.47
N GLU A 299 -35.85 9.52 -28.23
CA GLU A 299 -35.56 8.19 -27.69
C GLU A 299 -34.21 8.14 -26.96
N ILE A 300 -33.15 8.65 -27.57
CA ILE A 300 -31.82 8.71 -26.95
C ILE A 300 -31.84 9.58 -25.68
N SER A 301 -32.55 10.71 -25.72
CA SER A 301 -32.70 11.61 -24.57
C SER A 301 -33.46 10.92 -23.42
N GLU A 302 -34.50 10.16 -23.70
CA GLU A 302 -35.26 9.40 -22.72
C GLU A 302 -34.38 8.30 -22.09
N ARG A 303 -33.64 7.55 -22.91
CA ARG A 303 -32.71 6.51 -22.44
C ARG A 303 -31.57 7.12 -21.59
N MET A 304 -31.03 8.26 -22.01
CA MET A 304 -29.99 8.96 -21.26
C MET A 304 -30.50 9.47 -19.90
N ASN A 305 -31.71 10.04 -19.86
CA ASN A 305 -32.33 10.45 -18.60
C ASN A 305 -32.55 9.26 -17.66
N ALA A 306 -33.01 8.14 -18.19
CA ALA A 306 -33.17 6.90 -17.44
C ALA A 306 -31.82 6.40 -16.90
N TRP A 307 -30.75 6.46 -17.69
CA TRP A 307 -29.38 6.13 -17.25
C TRP A 307 -28.91 7.04 -16.13
N LEU A 308 -29.06 8.34 -16.26
CA LEU A 308 -28.67 9.33 -15.24
C LEU A 308 -29.42 9.13 -13.92
N GLU A 309 -30.71 8.78 -13.98
CA GLU A 309 -31.47 8.43 -12.77
C GLU A 309 -30.94 7.16 -12.09
N LEU A 310 -30.64 6.11 -12.88
CA LEU A 310 -30.09 4.86 -12.36
C LEU A 310 -28.71 5.11 -11.74
N ARG A 311 -27.84 5.86 -12.43
CA ARG A 311 -26.51 6.23 -11.95
C ARG A 311 -26.58 7.01 -10.63
N ARG A 312 -27.51 7.97 -10.52
CA ARG A 312 -27.70 8.75 -9.28
C ARG A 312 -28.15 7.89 -8.09
N LYS A 313 -29.02 6.90 -8.35
CA LYS A 313 -29.63 6.07 -7.29
C LYS A 313 -28.77 4.90 -6.86
N TYR A 314 -28.04 4.28 -7.77
CA TYR A 314 -27.46 2.95 -7.55
C TYR A 314 -25.94 2.86 -7.69
N GLY A 315 -25.28 3.88 -8.22
CA GLY A 315 -23.82 3.94 -8.29
C GLY A 315 -23.30 4.62 -9.56
N PRO A 316 -21.99 4.97 -9.59
CA PRO A 316 -21.45 5.87 -10.61
C PRO A 316 -21.27 5.22 -11.99
N ASP A 317 -21.31 3.90 -12.09
CA ASP A 317 -21.01 3.13 -13.29
C ASP A 317 -22.03 2.01 -13.57
N ALA A 318 -21.99 1.45 -14.76
CA ALA A 318 -22.88 0.38 -15.19
C ALA A 318 -22.70 -0.89 -14.36
N ALA A 319 -21.48 -1.17 -13.91
CA ALA A 319 -21.19 -2.34 -13.08
C ALA A 319 -21.90 -2.26 -11.73
N SER A 320 -21.92 -1.09 -11.08
CA SER A 320 -22.63 -0.84 -9.84
C SER A 320 -24.15 -1.02 -10.00
N VAL A 321 -24.72 -0.51 -11.10
CA VAL A 321 -26.14 -0.63 -11.40
C VAL A 321 -26.49 -2.10 -11.69
N ARG A 322 -25.67 -2.82 -12.46
CA ARG A 322 -25.83 -4.27 -12.72
C ARG A 322 -25.81 -5.07 -11.42
N ALA A 323 -24.84 -4.81 -10.57
CA ALA A 323 -24.75 -5.50 -9.27
C ALA A 323 -26.01 -5.27 -8.41
N LYS A 324 -26.56 -4.06 -8.40
CA LYS A 324 -27.82 -3.75 -7.73
C LYS A 324 -29.03 -4.40 -8.37
N ARG A 325 -29.10 -4.42 -9.71
CA ARG A 325 -30.13 -5.12 -10.49
C ARG A 325 -30.16 -6.61 -10.13
N ASP A 326 -28.97 -7.24 -10.18
CA ASP A 326 -28.84 -8.68 -9.95
C ASP A 326 -29.17 -9.02 -8.48
N ALA A 327 -28.75 -8.19 -7.53
CA ALA A 327 -29.13 -8.33 -6.13
C ALA A 327 -30.64 -8.15 -5.91
N LEU A 328 -31.28 -7.21 -6.62
CA LEU A 328 -32.73 -6.98 -6.51
C LEU A 328 -33.51 -8.13 -7.15
N ALA A 329 -33.10 -8.60 -8.33
CA ALA A 329 -33.68 -9.76 -9.00
C ALA A 329 -33.62 -11.00 -8.11
N LEU A 330 -32.44 -11.27 -7.54
CA LEU A 330 -32.25 -12.37 -6.59
C LEU A 330 -33.12 -12.23 -5.35
N ARG A 331 -33.30 -11.00 -4.85
CA ARG A 331 -34.16 -10.73 -3.69
C ARG A 331 -35.62 -11.03 -3.99
N ILE A 332 -36.14 -10.66 -5.16
CA ILE A 332 -37.51 -10.94 -5.59
C ILE A 332 -37.70 -12.46 -5.79
N GLU A 333 -36.76 -13.12 -6.45
CA GLU A 333 -36.79 -14.58 -6.68
C GLU A 333 -36.85 -15.34 -5.34
N ARG A 334 -36.05 -14.92 -4.35
CA ARG A 334 -36.01 -15.55 -3.02
C ARG A 334 -37.31 -15.43 -2.26
N GLN A 335 -38.09 -14.38 -2.48
CA GLN A 335 -39.40 -14.21 -1.81
C GLN A 335 -40.43 -15.25 -2.28
N SER A 336 -40.31 -15.79 -3.49
CA SER A 336 -41.23 -16.78 -4.03
C SER A 336 -41.08 -18.16 -3.37
N ASP A 337 -39.85 -18.51 -2.90
CA ASP A 337 -39.58 -19.80 -2.21
C ASP A 337 -38.48 -19.62 -1.14
N VAL A 338 -38.76 -18.79 -0.11
CA VAL A 338 -37.78 -18.49 0.95
C VAL A 338 -37.37 -19.76 1.71
N ALA A 339 -38.28 -20.67 1.98
CA ALA A 339 -38.00 -21.88 2.75
C ALA A 339 -37.07 -22.84 1.99
N GLY A 340 -37.39 -23.16 0.74
CA GLY A 340 -36.57 -24.03 -0.10
C GLY A 340 -35.23 -23.38 -0.48
N THR A 341 -35.19 -22.04 -0.62
CA THR A 341 -33.95 -21.31 -0.87
C THR A 341 -33.03 -21.36 0.34
N LEU A 342 -33.58 -21.17 1.55
CA LEU A 342 -32.84 -21.26 2.80
C LEU A 342 -32.26 -22.66 3.03
N GLU A 343 -33.05 -23.72 2.79
CA GLU A 343 -32.60 -25.11 2.92
C GLU A 343 -31.45 -25.42 1.96
N ARG A 344 -31.56 -25.01 0.70
CA ARG A 344 -30.51 -25.19 -0.31
C ARG A 344 -29.24 -24.41 0.04
N ALA A 345 -29.37 -23.16 0.46
CA ALA A 345 -28.26 -22.34 0.87
C ALA A 345 -27.55 -22.92 2.10
N GLN A 346 -28.30 -23.40 3.10
CA GLN A 346 -27.74 -24.04 4.28
C GLN A 346 -27.00 -25.33 3.92
N ALA A 347 -27.60 -26.20 3.10
CA ALA A 347 -26.95 -27.44 2.65
C ALA A 347 -25.64 -27.16 1.86
N ALA A 348 -25.64 -26.11 1.05
CA ALA A 348 -24.42 -25.70 0.34
C ALA A 348 -23.34 -25.20 1.29
N ALA A 349 -23.71 -24.37 2.28
CA ALA A 349 -22.78 -23.87 3.28
C ALA A 349 -22.21 -25.00 4.16
N ASP A 350 -23.03 -25.97 4.57
CA ASP A 350 -22.61 -27.15 5.35
C ASP A 350 -21.63 -28.03 4.57
N ALA A 351 -21.84 -28.19 3.26
CA ALA A 351 -20.93 -28.92 2.39
C ALA A 351 -19.56 -28.23 2.30
N VAL A 352 -19.54 -26.90 2.12
CA VAL A 352 -18.31 -26.11 2.10
C VAL A 352 -17.61 -26.12 3.48
N GLU A 353 -18.37 -26.05 4.58
CA GLU A 353 -17.81 -26.18 5.93
C GLU A 353 -17.08 -27.51 6.12
N LYS A 354 -17.67 -28.61 5.67
CA LYS A 354 -17.05 -29.92 5.73
C LYS A 354 -15.72 -29.96 4.96
N GLU A 355 -15.69 -29.45 3.74
CA GLU A 355 -14.45 -29.34 2.96
C GLU A 355 -13.39 -28.48 3.66
N LEU A 356 -13.80 -27.36 4.24
CA LEU A 356 -12.93 -26.48 5.00
C LEU A 356 -12.33 -27.18 6.23
N ARG A 357 -13.10 -27.99 6.95
CA ARG A 357 -12.60 -28.78 8.08
C ARG A 357 -11.57 -29.83 7.64
N GLU A 358 -11.76 -30.46 6.49
CA GLU A 358 -10.77 -31.38 5.92
C GLU A 358 -9.48 -30.66 5.52
N LEU A 359 -9.59 -29.46 4.92
CA LEU A 359 -8.44 -28.62 4.57
C LEU A 359 -7.72 -28.13 5.83
N ALA A 360 -8.44 -27.68 6.85
CA ALA A 360 -7.90 -27.27 8.15
C ALA A 360 -7.14 -28.41 8.84
N GLY A 361 -7.68 -29.63 8.82
CA GLY A 361 -7.00 -30.83 9.34
C GLY A 361 -5.68 -31.12 8.63
N ARG A 362 -5.64 -30.95 7.30
CA ARG A 362 -4.38 -31.09 6.53
C ARG A 362 -3.36 -30.01 6.91
N LEU A 363 -3.79 -28.74 7.02
CA LEU A 363 -2.94 -27.65 7.48
C LEU A 363 -2.43 -27.90 8.90
N HIS A 364 -3.27 -28.37 9.81
CA HIS A 364 -2.85 -28.72 11.17
C HIS A 364 -1.77 -29.80 11.17
N HIS A 365 -1.93 -30.83 10.38
CA HIS A 365 -0.94 -31.92 10.30
C HIS A 365 0.43 -31.46 9.79
N THR A 366 0.45 -30.62 8.73
CA THR A 366 1.71 -30.03 8.22
C THR A 366 2.35 -29.12 9.26
N ARG A 367 1.56 -28.31 9.98
CA ARG A 367 2.02 -27.46 11.09
C ARG A 367 2.64 -28.25 12.22
N VAL A 368 2.03 -29.37 12.65
CA VAL A 368 2.59 -30.25 13.69
C VAL A 368 3.97 -30.79 13.28
N THR A 369 4.11 -31.19 12.03
CA THR A 369 5.39 -31.69 11.51
C THR A 369 6.43 -30.57 11.43
N ALA A 370 6.04 -29.39 10.94
CA ALA A 370 6.90 -28.22 10.83
C ALA A 370 7.31 -27.68 12.21
N ALA A 371 6.39 -27.63 13.17
CA ALA A 371 6.66 -27.17 14.53
C ALA A 371 7.79 -27.99 15.21
N LYS A 372 7.75 -29.30 15.06
CA LYS A 372 8.80 -30.18 15.60
C LYS A 372 10.16 -29.92 14.94
N LYS A 373 10.20 -29.75 13.62
CA LYS A 373 11.42 -29.46 12.87
C LYS A 373 11.98 -28.09 13.21
N LEU A 374 11.13 -27.07 13.23
CA LEU A 374 11.51 -25.71 13.54
C LEU A 374 12.04 -25.60 14.98
N ALA A 375 11.33 -26.17 15.96
CA ALA A 375 11.78 -26.18 17.35
C ALA A 375 13.13 -26.87 17.52
N ALA A 376 13.32 -28.07 16.95
CA ALA A 376 14.56 -28.82 17.06
C ALA A 376 15.74 -28.11 16.35
N GLY A 377 15.52 -27.51 15.19
CA GLY A 377 16.53 -26.73 14.46
C GLY A 377 16.93 -25.48 15.22
N THR A 378 15.93 -24.71 15.68
CA THR A 378 16.17 -23.51 16.47
C THR A 378 16.89 -23.81 17.77
N GLN A 379 16.55 -24.91 18.44
CA GLN A 379 17.20 -25.32 19.69
C GLN A 379 18.70 -25.63 19.49
N LYS A 380 19.10 -26.24 18.38
CA LYS A 380 20.52 -26.43 18.04
C LYS A 380 21.23 -25.08 17.89
N THR A 381 20.63 -24.14 17.17
CA THR A 381 21.20 -22.81 16.98
C THR A 381 21.29 -22.04 18.31
N LEU A 382 20.29 -22.18 19.18
CA LEU A 382 20.32 -21.56 20.53
C LEU A 382 21.47 -22.04 21.39
N VAL A 383 21.84 -23.31 21.29
CA VAL A 383 23.01 -23.84 22.01
C VAL A 383 24.30 -23.16 21.55
N GLU A 384 24.48 -22.95 20.24
CA GLU A 384 25.61 -22.20 19.68
C GLU A 384 25.61 -20.74 20.14
N LEU A 385 24.43 -20.11 20.28
CA LEU A 385 24.25 -18.74 20.74
C LEU A 385 24.31 -18.56 22.27
N GLY A 386 24.79 -19.57 23.00
CA GLY A 386 25.07 -19.50 24.44
C GLY A 386 23.99 -20.05 25.37
N PHE A 387 22.88 -20.56 24.83
CA PHE A 387 21.80 -21.16 25.62
C PHE A 387 22.00 -22.65 25.80
N LYS A 388 22.98 -23.05 26.60
CA LYS A 388 23.39 -24.47 26.75
C LYS A 388 22.29 -25.44 27.20
N LYS A 389 21.23 -24.91 27.83
CA LYS A 389 20.14 -25.70 28.41
C LYS A 389 18.77 -25.07 28.18
N ALA A 390 18.66 -24.23 27.16
CA ALA A 390 17.37 -23.66 26.76
C ALA A 390 16.47 -24.75 26.20
N ASP A 391 15.18 -24.56 26.38
CA ASP A 391 14.14 -25.35 25.74
C ASP A 391 13.21 -24.43 24.94
N LEU A 392 12.93 -24.82 23.71
CA LEU A 392 11.98 -24.14 22.80
C LEU A 392 10.93 -25.16 22.38
N SER A 393 9.68 -24.83 22.63
CA SER A 393 8.53 -25.63 22.21
C SER A 393 7.54 -24.79 21.43
N ILE A 394 7.01 -25.34 20.35
CA ILE A 394 5.93 -24.73 19.58
C ILE A 394 4.65 -25.50 19.90
N LYS A 395 3.82 -24.91 20.76
CA LYS A 395 2.55 -25.48 21.16
C LYS A 395 1.49 -25.17 20.12
N LEU A 396 0.85 -26.20 19.59
CA LEU A 396 -0.30 -26.10 18.72
C LEU A 396 -1.54 -26.57 19.46
N THR A 397 -2.60 -25.79 19.38
CA THR A 397 -3.90 -26.11 19.97
C THR A 397 -4.94 -26.10 18.86
N GLU A 398 -5.66 -27.21 18.73
CA GLU A 398 -6.77 -27.27 17.76
C GLU A 398 -8.03 -26.66 18.36
N THR A 399 -8.64 -25.72 17.63
CA THR A 399 -9.85 -25.04 18.04
C THR A 399 -11.09 -25.66 17.36
N GLN A 400 -12.23 -25.56 18.00
CA GLN A 400 -13.51 -26.01 17.42
C GLN A 400 -14.01 -25.08 16.32
N THR A 401 -13.59 -23.82 16.36
CA THR A 401 -14.06 -22.76 15.46
C THR A 401 -13.15 -22.64 14.25
N LEU A 402 -13.73 -22.65 13.06
CA LEU A 402 -13.01 -22.31 11.82
C LEU A 402 -12.65 -20.82 11.82
N GLY A 403 -11.36 -20.53 11.73
CA GLY A 403 -10.82 -19.20 11.49
C GLY A 403 -10.34 -19.04 10.04
N GLU A 404 -9.92 -17.84 9.66
CA GLU A 404 -9.39 -17.53 8.32
C GLU A 404 -8.13 -18.35 7.97
N THR A 405 -7.42 -18.85 8.99
CA THR A 405 -6.20 -19.63 8.88
C THR A 405 -6.37 -21.10 9.27
N GLY A 406 -7.61 -21.57 9.39
CA GLY A 406 -7.94 -22.95 9.82
C GLY A 406 -8.39 -23.04 11.26
N THR A 407 -8.05 -24.16 11.92
CA THR A 407 -8.48 -24.50 13.31
C THR A 407 -7.28 -24.62 14.25
N THR A 408 -6.17 -23.94 13.98
CA THR A 408 -4.95 -24.12 14.78
C THR A 408 -4.52 -22.79 15.38
N ASP A 409 -4.41 -22.74 16.70
CA ASP A 409 -3.67 -21.70 17.42
C ASP A 409 -2.23 -22.15 17.64
N CYS A 410 -1.30 -21.18 17.63
CA CYS A 410 0.12 -21.43 17.74
C CYS A 410 0.73 -20.53 18.81
N ALA A 411 1.48 -21.12 19.73
CA ALA A 411 2.23 -20.39 20.74
C ALA A 411 3.67 -20.90 20.82
N PHE A 412 4.64 -19.99 20.64
CA PHE A 412 6.05 -20.29 20.84
C PHE A 412 6.40 -20.09 22.31
N LEU A 413 6.85 -21.15 22.93
CA LEU A 413 7.20 -21.20 24.35
C LEU A 413 8.71 -21.40 24.49
N PHE A 414 9.33 -20.63 25.38
CA PHE A 414 10.75 -20.65 25.59
C PHE A 414 11.10 -20.69 27.10
N SER A 415 12.16 -21.43 27.42
CA SER A 415 12.80 -21.42 28.71
C SER A 415 14.33 -21.28 28.51
N PRO A 416 14.99 -20.26 29.10
CA PRO A 416 16.43 -20.07 28.93
C PRO A 416 17.29 -21.10 29.68
N ASN A 417 16.77 -21.74 30.73
CA ASN A 417 17.51 -22.63 31.60
C ASN A 417 16.75 -23.94 31.90
N ALA A 418 17.47 -25.02 32.07
CA ALA A 418 16.87 -26.30 32.45
C ALA A 418 16.10 -26.21 33.77
N GLY A 419 14.90 -26.79 33.78
CA GLY A 419 14.04 -26.84 34.97
C GLY A 419 13.21 -25.59 35.24
N GLN A 420 13.32 -24.58 34.37
CA GLN A 420 12.39 -23.44 34.36
C GLN A 420 11.15 -23.77 33.53
N GLU A 421 10.06 -23.13 33.87
CA GLU A 421 8.81 -23.28 33.13
C GLU A 421 8.94 -22.67 31.72
N LEU A 422 8.34 -23.36 30.73
CA LEU A 422 8.21 -22.85 29.38
C LEU A 422 7.18 -21.71 29.36
N LEU A 423 7.64 -20.51 29.07
CA LEU A 423 6.81 -19.31 29.02
C LEU A 423 6.70 -18.77 27.57
N PRO A 424 5.61 -18.05 27.24
CA PRO A 424 5.51 -17.34 25.96
C PRO A 424 6.69 -16.39 25.74
N LEU A 425 7.11 -16.24 24.47
CA LEU A 425 8.29 -15.43 24.11
C LEU A 425 8.26 -14.00 24.66
N ASN A 426 7.08 -13.41 24.79
CA ASN A 426 6.89 -12.07 25.36
C ASN A 426 7.19 -11.98 26.87
N LYS A 427 7.48 -13.09 27.53
CA LYS A 427 7.88 -13.15 28.95
C LYS A 427 9.39 -13.29 29.14
N ILE A 428 10.16 -13.32 28.06
CA ILE A 428 11.62 -13.30 28.14
C ILE A 428 12.06 -11.95 28.71
N ALA A 429 12.82 -11.99 29.80
CA ALA A 429 13.15 -10.78 30.57
C ALA A 429 14.30 -9.95 29.97
N SER A 430 15.20 -10.58 29.18
CA SER A 430 16.41 -9.96 28.67
C SER A 430 16.28 -9.63 27.18
N ALA A 431 16.51 -8.37 26.80
CA ALA A 431 16.50 -7.92 25.41
C ALA A 431 17.53 -8.69 24.55
N GLY A 432 18.75 -8.87 25.04
CA GLY A 432 19.77 -9.64 24.33
C GLY A 432 19.44 -11.12 24.18
N GLU A 433 18.78 -11.74 25.17
CA GLU A 433 18.27 -13.11 25.03
C GLU A 433 17.18 -13.18 23.96
N THR A 434 16.25 -12.25 23.97
CA THR A 434 15.20 -12.18 22.97
C THR A 434 15.78 -11.99 21.58
N ALA A 435 16.74 -11.09 21.39
CA ALA A 435 17.39 -10.86 20.10
C ALA A 435 18.11 -12.12 19.57
N ARG A 436 18.75 -12.90 20.46
CA ARG A 436 19.38 -14.18 20.07
C ARG A 436 18.38 -15.27 19.74
N VAL A 437 17.25 -15.35 20.45
CA VAL A 437 16.15 -16.26 20.10
C VAL A 437 15.60 -15.91 18.73
N MET A 438 15.42 -14.61 18.47
CA MET A 438 14.99 -14.12 17.16
C MET A 438 15.99 -14.47 16.06
N LEU A 439 17.30 -14.27 16.33
CA LEU A 439 18.36 -14.64 15.39
C LEU A 439 18.33 -16.15 15.07
N ALA A 440 18.15 -16.99 16.09
CA ALA A 440 18.05 -18.45 15.89
C ALA A 440 16.84 -18.84 15.03
N LEU A 441 15.68 -18.20 15.26
CA LEU A 441 14.47 -18.41 14.46
C LEU A 441 14.65 -17.90 13.04
N LYS A 442 15.18 -16.69 12.85
CA LYS A 442 15.43 -16.11 11.52
C LYS A 442 16.44 -16.91 10.70
N ALA A 443 17.44 -17.52 11.35
CA ALA A 443 18.36 -18.42 10.67
C ALA A 443 17.68 -19.70 10.13
N MET A 444 16.67 -20.20 10.83
CA MET A 444 15.86 -21.33 10.36
C MET A 444 14.86 -20.96 9.27
N LEU A 445 14.50 -19.70 9.18
CA LEU A 445 13.49 -19.17 8.27
C LEU A 445 14.09 -18.47 7.06
N ALA A 446 15.41 -18.33 6.95
CA ALA A 446 16.10 -17.46 6.02
C ALA A 446 15.67 -17.66 4.53
N GLU A 447 15.31 -18.89 4.15
CA GLU A 447 14.83 -19.19 2.79
C GLU A 447 13.31 -18.91 2.60
N ALA A 448 12.55 -18.90 3.70
CA ALA A 448 11.10 -18.74 3.67
C ALA A 448 10.64 -17.31 3.99
N ASP A 449 11.42 -16.57 4.76
CA ASP A 449 11.11 -15.18 5.15
C ASP A 449 11.44 -14.20 4.02
N ALA A 450 10.42 -13.52 3.53
CA ALA A 450 10.56 -12.55 2.43
C ALA A 450 10.97 -11.14 2.89
N THR A 451 11.16 -10.89 4.20
CA THR A 451 11.50 -9.56 4.72
C THR A 451 12.90 -9.12 4.25
N PRO A 452 13.02 -8.06 3.44
CA PRO A 452 14.31 -7.71 2.83
C PRO A 452 15.37 -7.25 3.84
N VAL A 453 14.97 -6.55 4.91
CA VAL A 453 15.87 -5.89 5.86
C VAL A 453 15.61 -6.37 7.28
N LEU A 454 16.64 -6.87 7.94
CA LEU A 454 16.61 -7.26 9.35
C LEU A 454 17.55 -6.38 10.16
N VAL A 455 17.08 -5.89 11.29
CA VAL A 455 17.85 -5.01 12.18
C VAL A 455 17.99 -5.68 13.53
N PHE A 456 19.23 -5.93 13.96
CA PHE A 456 19.56 -6.48 15.26
C PHE A 456 20.25 -5.45 16.15
N ASP A 457 19.65 -5.14 17.28
CA ASP A 457 20.26 -4.33 18.32
C ASP A 457 20.42 -5.14 19.62
N GLU A 458 21.54 -4.95 20.31
CA GLU A 458 21.88 -5.64 21.55
C GLU A 458 21.91 -7.18 21.45
N VAL A 459 22.00 -7.78 20.25
CA VAL A 459 22.08 -9.22 20.08
C VAL A 459 23.32 -9.82 20.75
N ASP A 460 24.35 -9.02 20.91
CA ASP A 460 25.64 -9.34 21.57
C ASP A 460 25.68 -8.88 23.04
N ALA A 461 24.55 -8.45 23.63
CA ALA A 461 24.49 -8.03 25.02
C ALA A 461 24.74 -9.23 25.96
N ASN A 462 25.60 -9.02 26.93
CA ASN A 462 26.01 -10.00 27.95
C ASN A 462 26.64 -11.28 27.37
N VAL A 463 27.22 -11.21 26.18
CA VAL A 463 28.01 -12.32 25.60
C VAL A 463 29.42 -11.84 25.29
N GLY A 464 30.35 -12.79 25.20
CA GLY A 464 31.74 -12.51 24.86
C GLY A 464 32.45 -13.80 24.44
N GLY A 465 33.72 -13.66 24.05
CA GLY A 465 34.56 -14.82 23.68
C GLY A 465 33.95 -15.62 22.53
N GLU A 466 33.87 -16.93 22.70
CA GLU A 466 33.42 -17.86 21.68
C GLU A 466 31.96 -17.65 21.25
N ILE A 467 31.08 -17.27 22.20
CA ILE A 467 29.65 -17.00 21.88
C ILE A 467 29.51 -15.81 20.91
N ALA A 468 30.30 -14.77 21.10
CA ALA A 468 30.29 -13.62 20.20
C ALA A 468 30.64 -14.00 18.75
N VAL A 469 31.59 -14.93 18.58
CA VAL A 469 31.96 -15.46 17.25
C VAL A 469 30.81 -16.25 16.63
N HIS A 470 30.11 -17.04 17.42
CA HIS A 470 28.93 -17.78 16.94
C HIS A 470 27.78 -16.88 16.55
N VAL A 471 27.50 -15.84 17.36
CA VAL A 471 26.51 -14.80 17.02
C VAL A 471 26.86 -14.14 15.68
N ALA A 472 28.12 -13.73 15.52
CA ALA A 472 28.59 -13.09 14.31
C ALA A 472 28.45 -13.98 13.05
N ARG A 473 28.84 -15.26 13.17
CA ARG A 473 28.68 -16.24 12.09
C ARG A 473 27.20 -16.46 11.73
N LYS A 474 26.35 -16.51 12.74
CA LYS A 474 24.91 -16.71 12.51
C LYS A 474 24.27 -15.47 11.85
N LEU A 475 24.68 -14.25 12.22
CA LEU A 475 24.27 -13.03 11.53
C LEU A 475 24.75 -13.02 10.07
N ALA A 476 26.00 -13.43 9.80
CA ALA A 476 26.53 -13.53 8.44
C ALA A 476 25.83 -14.62 7.62
N GLU A 477 25.37 -15.70 8.24
CA GLU A 477 24.56 -16.75 7.60
C GLU A 477 23.19 -16.20 7.18
N VAL A 478 22.48 -15.54 8.08
CA VAL A 478 21.19 -14.88 7.79
C VAL A 478 21.34 -13.80 6.73
N ALA A 479 22.47 -13.10 6.73
CA ALA A 479 22.76 -12.04 5.77
C ALA A 479 22.99 -12.54 4.32
N ARG A 480 23.00 -13.84 4.07
CA ARG A 480 23.01 -14.39 2.69
C ARG A 480 21.66 -14.26 1.99
N ALA A 481 20.57 -14.30 2.76
CA ALA A 481 19.21 -14.18 2.24
C ALA A 481 18.60 -12.80 2.49
N HIS A 482 19.09 -12.06 3.49
CA HIS A 482 18.58 -10.77 3.92
C HIS A 482 19.70 -9.71 3.94
N GLN A 483 19.34 -8.44 3.89
CA GLN A 483 20.22 -7.37 4.31
C GLN A 483 20.13 -7.24 5.84
N VAL A 484 21.20 -7.52 6.53
CA VAL A 484 21.25 -7.49 8.00
C VAL A 484 22.00 -6.25 8.46
N PHE A 485 21.36 -5.45 9.32
CA PHE A 485 22.01 -4.40 10.10
C PHE A 485 22.19 -4.87 11.54
N CYS A 486 23.40 -4.83 12.05
CA CYS A 486 23.68 -5.16 13.43
C CYS A 486 24.41 -4.03 14.13
N ILE A 487 23.82 -3.54 15.20
CA ILE A 487 24.50 -2.63 16.12
C ILE A 487 25.25 -3.47 17.13
N THR A 488 26.56 -3.29 17.18
CA THR A 488 27.43 -4.09 18.02
C THR A 488 28.44 -3.24 18.80
N HIS A 489 28.84 -3.75 19.95
CA HIS A 489 29.95 -3.23 20.73
C HIS A 489 31.12 -4.23 20.79
N LEU A 490 30.96 -5.43 20.16
CA LEU A 490 31.97 -6.46 20.13
C LEU A 490 32.75 -6.48 18.81
N ALA A 491 34.06 -6.41 18.90
CA ALA A 491 34.95 -6.46 17.74
C ALA A 491 34.80 -7.76 16.92
N GLN A 492 34.51 -8.89 17.59
CA GLN A 492 34.28 -10.21 16.96
C GLN A 492 33.06 -10.18 16.03
N VAL A 493 32.02 -9.42 16.39
CA VAL A 493 30.81 -9.28 15.56
C VAL A 493 31.11 -8.29 14.41
N ALA A 494 31.75 -7.17 14.73
CA ALA A 494 32.07 -6.14 13.75
C ALA A 494 33.04 -6.62 12.66
N ALA A 495 33.97 -7.50 12.99
CA ALA A 495 34.95 -8.07 12.05
C ALA A 495 34.30 -8.88 10.93
N LEU A 496 33.19 -9.60 11.19
CA LEU A 496 32.49 -10.41 10.20
C LEU A 496 31.50 -9.60 9.34
N GLY A 497 31.27 -8.31 9.64
CA GLY A 497 30.47 -7.44 8.78
C GLY A 497 31.10 -7.28 7.40
N LYS A 498 30.32 -7.45 6.35
CA LYS A 498 30.75 -7.16 4.97
C LYS A 498 30.95 -5.66 4.79
N HIS A 499 30.04 -4.88 5.34
CA HIS A 499 30.04 -3.43 5.33
C HIS A 499 30.10 -2.90 6.75
N HIS A 500 30.96 -1.90 7.00
CA HIS A 500 31.22 -1.39 8.34
C HIS A 500 30.98 0.13 8.40
N PHE A 501 29.98 0.54 9.17
CA PHE A 501 29.65 1.93 9.42
C PHE A 501 30.08 2.31 10.84
N CYS A 502 30.92 3.33 10.96
CA CYS A 502 31.38 3.84 12.24
C CYS A 502 30.66 5.15 12.56
N VAL A 503 29.99 5.18 13.72
CA VAL A 503 29.32 6.36 14.23
C VAL A 503 30.26 7.09 15.18
N THR A 504 30.61 8.31 14.85
CA THR A 504 31.47 9.17 15.64
C THR A 504 30.69 10.34 16.22
N LYS A 505 31.00 10.69 17.46
CA LYS A 505 30.43 11.84 18.15
C LYS A 505 31.52 12.87 18.38
N THR A 506 31.36 14.03 17.79
CA THR A 506 32.26 15.16 18.00
C THR A 506 31.57 16.16 18.93
N GLN A 507 32.23 16.52 20.05
CA GLN A 507 31.77 17.53 20.99
C GLN A 507 32.66 18.76 20.87
N SER A 508 32.05 19.91 20.61
CA SER A 508 32.64 21.21 20.74
C SER A 508 31.98 21.96 21.89
N ASP A 509 32.55 23.10 22.33
CA ASP A 509 31.99 23.88 23.43
C ASP A 509 30.54 24.31 23.18
N ASP A 510 30.13 24.46 21.91
CA ASP A 510 28.79 24.95 21.52
C ASP A 510 27.86 23.89 20.96
N ALA A 511 28.36 22.73 20.53
CA ALA A 511 27.53 21.73 19.83
C ALA A 511 28.07 20.32 19.92
N THR A 512 27.14 19.37 19.93
CA THR A 512 27.43 17.94 19.67
C THR A 512 26.94 17.58 18.30
N GLN A 513 27.82 16.98 17.49
CA GLN A 513 27.48 16.47 16.17
C GLN A 513 27.76 14.98 16.07
N ILE A 514 26.91 14.29 15.32
CA ILE A 514 27.07 12.88 14.98
C ILE A 514 27.37 12.77 13.49
N ALA A 515 28.40 12.03 13.16
CA ALA A 515 28.75 11.65 11.80
C ALA A 515 28.75 10.12 11.68
N ILE A 516 28.39 9.63 10.50
CA ILE A 516 28.49 8.20 10.14
C ILE A 516 29.45 8.11 8.98
N THR A 517 30.48 7.29 9.15
CA THR A 517 31.51 7.04 8.13
C THR A 517 31.49 5.58 7.76
N GLN A 518 31.42 5.29 6.47
CA GLN A 518 31.61 3.94 5.94
C GLN A 518 33.12 3.64 5.88
N LEU A 519 33.51 2.52 6.46
CA LEU A 519 34.92 2.09 6.54
C LEU A 519 35.32 1.09 5.43
N ASP A 520 34.39 0.85 4.50
CA ASP A 520 34.63 -0.09 3.41
C ASP A 520 35.74 0.44 2.48
N GLY A 521 36.65 -0.47 2.08
CA GLY A 521 37.80 -0.12 1.25
C GLY A 521 39.00 0.51 2.00
N ASP A 522 38.84 0.91 3.27
CA ASP A 522 39.92 1.38 4.14
C ASP A 522 40.21 0.33 5.25
N THR A 523 41.06 -0.64 4.92
CA THR A 523 41.45 -1.68 5.85
C THR A 523 42.05 -1.11 7.14
N ARG A 524 42.80 -0.01 7.03
CA ARG A 524 43.44 0.61 8.20
C ARG A 524 42.41 1.26 9.13
N ALA A 525 41.46 2.01 8.57
CA ALA A 525 40.38 2.61 9.37
C ALA A 525 39.56 1.53 10.09
N ARG A 526 39.35 0.39 9.43
CA ARG A 526 38.64 -0.76 10.00
C ARG A 526 39.46 -1.43 11.09
N GLU A 527 40.78 -1.63 10.91
CA GLU A 527 41.69 -2.12 11.93
C GLU A 527 41.71 -1.19 13.16
N ASP A 528 41.80 0.12 12.94
CA ASP A 528 41.82 1.14 14.01
C ASP A 528 40.51 1.15 14.82
N GLU A 529 39.36 0.99 14.17
CA GLU A 529 38.08 0.93 14.86
C GLU A 529 37.96 -0.38 15.67
N LEU A 530 38.32 -1.52 15.10
CA LEU A 530 38.32 -2.79 15.83
C LEU A 530 39.29 -2.76 17.03
N ALA A 531 40.48 -2.16 16.87
CA ALA A 531 41.43 -1.98 17.96
C ALA A 531 40.87 -1.09 19.06
N ARG A 532 40.15 0.00 18.72
CA ARG A 532 39.40 0.83 19.66
C ARG A 532 38.36 0.02 20.44
N MET A 533 37.61 -0.85 19.77
CA MET A 533 36.61 -1.73 20.39
C MET A 533 37.27 -2.77 21.33
N LEU A 534 38.49 -3.18 21.04
CA LEU A 534 39.29 -4.08 21.88
C LEU A 534 39.95 -3.37 23.09
N GLY A 535 39.79 -2.06 23.19
CA GLY A 535 40.19 -1.28 24.35
C GLY A 535 41.13 -0.09 24.07
N ASP A 536 42.05 -0.21 23.07
CA ASP A 536 42.96 0.88 22.76
C ASP A 536 43.40 0.82 21.27
N ARG A 537 43.02 1.84 20.49
CA ARG A 537 43.39 1.96 19.08
C ARG A 537 44.89 2.11 18.81
N HIS A 538 45.68 2.47 19.82
CA HIS A 538 47.11 2.70 19.71
C HIS A 538 47.93 1.52 20.27
N SER A 539 47.29 0.56 20.89
CA SER A 539 47.95 -0.65 21.39
C SER A 539 48.37 -1.58 20.26
N ALA A 540 49.65 -1.92 20.19
CA ALA A 540 50.15 -2.88 19.22
C ALA A 540 49.48 -4.26 19.33
N ALA A 541 49.12 -4.69 20.57
CA ALA A 541 48.42 -5.93 20.81
C ALA A 541 46.96 -5.87 20.28
N ALA A 542 46.25 -4.75 20.51
CA ALA A 542 44.89 -4.58 20.00
C ALA A 542 44.85 -4.54 18.46
N LEU A 543 45.81 -3.85 17.83
CA LEU A 543 45.95 -3.82 16.38
C LEU A 543 46.28 -5.20 15.79
N ALA A 544 47.18 -5.96 16.44
CA ALA A 544 47.48 -7.33 16.01
C ALA A 544 46.24 -8.23 16.08
N HIS A 545 45.49 -8.14 17.17
CA HIS A 545 44.26 -8.90 17.36
C HIS A 545 43.15 -8.45 16.38
N ALA A 546 43.04 -7.16 16.11
CA ALA A 546 42.11 -6.62 15.10
C ALA A 546 42.37 -7.22 13.71
N ARG A 547 43.67 -7.32 13.31
CA ARG A 547 44.08 -7.96 12.06
C ARG A 547 43.78 -9.45 12.02
N GLU A 548 43.98 -10.14 13.14
CA GLU A 548 43.62 -11.57 13.25
C GLU A 548 42.11 -11.80 13.08
N LEU A 549 41.28 -10.90 13.61
CA LEU A 549 39.83 -10.97 13.45
C LEU A 549 39.35 -10.69 12.02
N LEU A 550 40.12 -9.90 11.25
CA LEU A 550 39.80 -9.56 9.86
C LEU A 550 40.36 -10.57 8.85
N ALA A 551 41.32 -11.40 9.23
CA ALA A 551 41.93 -12.44 8.41
C ALA A 551 41.03 -13.68 8.29
#